data_ee3226a1211ad958e28362e24d199c7f
#
_entry.id   ee3226a1211ad958e28362e24d199c7f
#
_cell.length_a   1.000
_cell.length_b   1.000
_cell.length_c   1.000
_cell.angle_alpha   90.00
_cell.angle_beta   90.00
_cell.angle_gamma   90.00
#
_symmetry.space_group_name_H-M   'P 1'
#
loop_
_entity.id
_entity.type
_entity.pdbx_description
1 polymer ?
#
loop_
_entity_poly.entity_id
_entity_poly.type
_entity_poly.pdbx_seq_one_letter_code
_entity_poly.pdbx_strand_id
1 'polypeptide(L)'
;MTALLDALAVTLESRLACLDLAEHAGEMVALVGPNGCGKTSLLRALARVEGAGGEVFIDGEPIDRAPEARRRQLLAFLPASRDVPWPISVRDIIALGLSGRDHGRVERRIADFDLDDVRDRPIGSLSTGERSRVLLARAMVAEPRLLLLDEPLANLDPYWTLRTIELLRAAAAAGSAVIIALHDLAHVDAFDRLMLMRGGKVIADGTPGQLRDQLGALFGVEAGDGGWRLRR
;
A
#
# COMPACT_ATOMS: atom_id res chain seq x y z
N MET A 1 10.36 14.59 -15.38
CA MET A 1 9.78 14.78 -14.03
C MET A 1 10.67 14.03 -13.07
N THR A 2 11.00 14.63 -11.92
CA THR A 2 11.81 13.97 -10.89
C THR A 2 10.96 12.90 -10.22
N ALA A 3 11.51 11.70 -9.98
CA ALA A 3 10.81 10.66 -9.25
C ALA A 3 10.54 11.11 -7.80
N LEU A 4 9.39 10.71 -7.26
CA LEU A 4 9.05 10.91 -5.85
C LEU A 4 9.76 9.85 -4.99
N LEU A 5 9.75 8.60 -5.45
CA LEU A 5 10.49 7.48 -4.86
C LEU A 5 11.61 7.10 -5.81
N ASP A 6 12.84 7.09 -5.30
CA ASP A 6 14.00 6.48 -5.94
C ASP A 6 14.55 5.39 -5.01
N ALA A 7 14.49 4.15 -5.45
CA ALA A 7 15.04 3.00 -4.75
C ALA A 7 16.16 2.40 -5.59
N LEU A 8 17.38 2.41 -5.05
CA LEU A 8 18.60 2.04 -5.77
C LEU A 8 19.21 0.77 -5.16
N ALA A 9 19.42 -0.22 -6.00
CA ALA A 9 20.01 -1.51 -5.65
C ALA A 9 19.35 -2.17 -4.42
N VAL A 10 18.03 -2.00 -4.30
CA VAL A 10 17.28 -2.55 -3.16
C VAL A 10 17.27 -4.07 -3.22
N THR A 11 17.65 -4.69 -2.11
CA THR A 11 17.71 -6.15 -1.94
C THR A 11 17.10 -6.54 -0.61
N LEU A 12 16.62 -7.77 -0.53
CA LEU A 12 16.32 -8.43 0.75
C LEU A 12 16.81 -9.87 0.65
N GLU A 13 17.70 -10.24 1.55
CA GLU A 13 18.42 -11.52 1.49
C GLU A 13 17.47 -12.71 1.28
N SER A 14 17.76 -13.56 0.30
CA SER A 14 17.00 -14.75 -0.13
C SER A 14 15.55 -14.52 -0.58
N ARG A 15 15.02 -13.27 -0.54
CA ARG A 15 13.59 -12.99 -0.82
C ARG A 15 13.38 -12.01 -1.97
N LEU A 16 14.32 -11.11 -2.20
CA LEU A 16 14.23 -10.08 -3.21
C LEU A 16 15.57 -9.95 -3.95
N ALA A 17 15.55 -10.12 -5.26
CA ALA A 17 16.71 -9.84 -6.10
C ALA A 17 16.98 -8.33 -6.10
N CYS A 18 18.24 -7.95 -6.37
CA CYS A 18 18.62 -6.56 -6.54
C CYS A 18 17.75 -5.90 -7.62
N LEU A 19 17.13 -4.79 -7.27
CA LEU A 19 16.31 -4.01 -8.20
C LEU A 19 16.43 -2.51 -7.95
N ASP A 20 16.26 -1.76 -9.02
CA ASP A 20 16.03 -0.32 -9.00
C ASP A 20 14.56 -0.06 -9.27
N LEU A 21 13.99 0.95 -8.61
CA LEU A 21 12.59 1.31 -8.75
C LEU A 21 12.42 2.82 -8.63
N ALA A 22 11.65 3.41 -9.53
CA ALA A 22 11.28 4.81 -9.47
C ALA A 22 9.76 4.98 -9.59
N GLU A 23 9.17 5.81 -8.73
CA GLU A 23 7.75 6.14 -8.73
C GLU A 23 7.52 7.64 -8.76
N HIS A 24 6.43 8.05 -9.38
CA HIS A 24 6.07 9.45 -9.51
C HIS A 24 4.94 9.86 -8.59
N ALA A 25 4.93 11.14 -8.22
CA ALA A 25 3.80 11.72 -7.51
C ALA A 25 2.53 11.61 -8.36
N GLY A 26 1.42 11.24 -7.73
CA GLY A 26 0.13 11.11 -8.39
C GLY A 26 -0.15 9.71 -8.97
N GLU A 27 0.82 8.79 -8.94
CA GLU A 27 0.63 7.43 -9.44
C GLU A 27 0.08 6.47 -8.39
N MET A 28 -0.81 5.60 -8.83
CA MET A 28 -1.26 4.41 -8.11
C MET A 28 -0.74 3.16 -8.81
N VAL A 29 0.15 2.44 -8.15
CA VAL A 29 0.83 1.26 -8.68
C VAL A 29 0.39 0.00 -7.95
N ALA A 30 0.01 -1.05 -8.68
CA ALA A 30 -0.27 -2.35 -8.10
C ALA A 30 0.88 -3.33 -8.32
N LEU A 31 1.38 -3.93 -7.23
CA LEU A 31 2.26 -5.10 -7.26
C LEU A 31 1.41 -6.35 -7.36
N VAL A 32 1.56 -7.09 -8.44
CA VAL A 32 0.74 -8.26 -8.75
C VAL A 32 1.63 -9.47 -9.00
N GLY A 33 1.26 -10.61 -8.46
CA GLY A 33 2.00 -11.86 -8.65
C GLY A 33 1.54 -12.96 -7.71
N PRO A 34 1.91 -14.21 -7.95
CA PRO A 34 1.51 -15.36 -7.15
C PRO A 34 1.92 -15.21 -5.68
N ASN A 35 1.32 -16.03 -4.80
CA ASN A 35 1.72 -16.07 -3.40
C ASN A 35 3.20 -16.45 -3.28
N GLY A 36 3.93 -15.78 -2.39
CA GLY A 36 5.35 -16.02 -2.19
C GLY A 36 6.26 -15.40 -3.26
N CYS A 37 5.75 -14.66 -4.26
CA CYS A 37 6.60 -14.06 -5.30
C CYS A 37 7.46 -12.88 -4.84
N GLY A 38 7.27 -12.35 -3.60
CA GLY A 38 8.09 -11.29 -3.03
C GLY A 38 7.41 -9.93 -2.86
N LYS A 39 6.11 -9.77 -3.10
CA LYS A 39 5.39 -8.47 -2.95
C LYS A 39 5.59 -7.85 -1.58
N THR A 40 5.24 -8.58 -0.52
CA THR A 40 5.46 -8.15 0.87
C THR A 40 6.93 -7.82 1.15
N SER A 41 7.85 -8.63 0.62
CA SER A 41 9.30 -8.41 0.79
C SER A 41 9.74 -7.10 0.14
N LEU A 42 9.23 -6.79 -1.07
CA LEU A 42 9.52 -5.53 -1.74
C LEU A 42 8.97 -4.34 -0.92
N LEU A 43 7.71 -4.39 -0.49
CA LEU A 43 7.13 -3.31 0.32
C LEU A 43 7.89 -3.09 1.63
N ARG A 44 8.32 -4.17 2.32
CA ARG A 44 9.13 -4.09 3.54
C ARG A 44 10.51 -3.53 3.30
N ALA A 45 11.15 -3.91 2.18
CA ALA A 45 12.45 -3.38 1.81
C ALA A 45 12.38 -1.88 1.51
N LEU A 46 11.39 -1.42 0.76
CA LEU A 46 11.13 0.00 0.50
C LEU A 46 10.79 0.77 1.78
N ALA A 47 10.03 0.14 2.69
CA ALA A 47 9.69 0.73 3.99
C ALA A 47 10.86 0.73 4.98
N ARG A 48 11.98 0.06 4.67
CA ARG A 48 13.15 -0.07 5.56
C ARG A 48 12.79 -0.70 6.92
N VAL A 49 11.85 -1.65 6.92
CA VAL A 49 11.38 -2.34 8.14
C VAL A 49 12.25 -3.55 8.46
N GLU A 50 12.80 -4.22 7.46
CA GLU A 50 13.74 -5.34 7.58
C GLU A 50 15.10 -4.89 7.03
N GLY A 51 16.20 -5.56 7.40
CA GLY A 51 17.56 -5.23 6.98
C GLY A 51 17.80 -5.34 5.47
N ALA A 52 17.10 -4.51 4.70
CA ALA A 52 17.23 -4.43 3.26
C ALA A 52 18.52 -3.70 2.88
N GLY A 53 19.20 -4.21 1.84
CA GLY A 53 20.32 -3.51 1.19
C GLY A 53 19.82 -2.40 0.26
N GLY A 54 20.78 -1.64 -0.28
CA GLY A 54 20.50 -0.52 -1.19
C GLY A 54 20.07 0.76 -0.48
N GLU A 55 19.63 1.75 -1.24
CA GLU A 55 19.23 3.07 -0.75
C GLU A 55 17.80 3.39 -1.20
N VAL A 56 17.04 4.11 -0.36
CA VAL A 56 15.69 4.56 -0.66
C VAL A 56 15.60 6.05 -0.38
N PHE A 57 15.24 6.82 -1.41
CA PHE A 57 15.01 8.25 -1.33
C PHE A 57 13.54 8.55 -1.60
N ILE A 58 12.96 9.47 -0.84
CA ILE A 58 11.61 9.98 -1.03
C ILE A 58 11.68 11.51 -1.09
N ASP A 59 11.20 12.12 -2.17
CA ASP A 59 11.40 13.54 -2.48
C ASP A 59 12.90 13.95 -2.43
N GLY A 60 13.81 13.05 -2.83
CA GLY A 60 15.26 13.27 -2.77
C GLY A 60 15.87 13.15 -1.38
N GLU A 61 15.10 12.87 -0.34
CA GLU A 61 15.60 12.66 1.03
C GLU A 61 15.86 11.18 1.31
N PRO A 62 17.05 10.78 1.80
CA PRO A 62 17.34 9.40 2.16
C PRO A 62 16.52 9.01 3.41
N ILE A 63 15.60 8.07 3.26
CA ILE A 63 14.64 7.71 4.31
C ILE A 63 15.30 7.15 5.57
N ASP A 64 16.46 6.52 5.44
CA ASP A 64 17.22 5.97 6.57
C ASP A 64 17.82 7.04 7.47
N ARG A 65 18.00 8.27 6.96
CA ARG A 65 18.54 9.42 7.70
C ARG A 65 17.45 10.40 8.17
N ALA A 66 16.22 10.22 7.69
CA ALA A 66 15.12 11.10 8.06
C ALA A 66 14.77 10.95 9.55
N PRO A 67 14.65 12.04 10.33
CA PRO A 67 14.13 11.99 11.68
C PRO A 67 12.73 11.36 11.72
N GLU A 68 12.36 10.71 12.82
CA GLU A 68 11.09 9.98 12.93
C GLU A 68 9.86 10.83 12.53
N ALA A 69 9.82 12.08 12.97
CA ALA A 69 8.75 13.00 12.64
C ALA A 69 8.67 13.27 11.13
N ARG A 70 9.81 13.43 10.46
CA ARG A 70 9.89 13.62 8.99
C ARG A 70 9.57 12.34 8.26
N ARG A 71 10.08 11.20 8.75
CA ARG A 71 9.82 9.88 8.16
C ARG A 71 8.32 9.57 8.06
N ARG A 72 7.50 9.93 9.08
CA ARG A 72 6.04 9.75 9.05
C ARG A 72 5.34 10.61 7.99
N GLN A 73 5.93 11.76 7.62
CA GLN A 73 5.43 12.60 6.52
C GLN A 73 5.87 12.07 5.16
N LEU A 74 7.03 11.42 5.09
CA LEU A 74 7.55 10.85 3.85
C LEU A 74 6.90 9.51 3.52
N LEU A 75 6.70 8.64 4.51
CA LEU A 75 6.34 7.25 4.29
C LEU A 75 5.34 6.74 5.31
N ALA A 76 4.30 6.05 4.82
CA ALA A 76 3.51 5.13 5.64
C ALA A 76 3.54 3.73 5.05
N PHE A 77 3.71 2.73 5.91
CA PHE A 77 3.65 1.32 5.56
C PHE A 77 2.53 0.63 6.33
N LEU A 78 1.63 -0.03 5.60
CA LEU A 78 0.58 -0.88 6.14
C LEU A 78 0.92 -2.34 5.83
N PRO A 79 1.29 -3.17 6.82
CA PRO A 79 1.57 -4.59 6.63
C PRO A 79 0.28 -5.39 6.40
N ALA A 80 0.38 -6.59 5.83
CA ALA A 80 -0.76 -7.51 5.64
C ALA A 80 -1.37 -7.98 6.97
N SER A 81 -0.54 -8.16 8.03
CA SER A 81 -1.04 -8.48 9.38
C SER A 81 -1.81 -7.29 9.95
N ARG A 82 -2.99 -7.58 10.46
CA ARG A 82 -3.90 -6.61 11.10
C ARG A 82 -3.95 -6.76 12.63
N ASP A 83 -3.03 -7.50 13.21
CA ASP A 83 -3.02 -7.77 14.64
C ASP A 83 -2.51 -6.56 15.41
N VAL A 84 -3.33 -6.07 16.32
CA VAL A 84 -2.97 -5.01 17.28
C VAL A 84 -3.29 -5.55 18.67
N PRO A 85 -2.28 -5.99 19.43
CA PRO A 85 -2.49 -6.71 20.69
C PRO A 85 -2.92 -5.81 21.86
N TRP A 86 -2.87 -4.49 21.68
CA TRP A 86 -3.13 -3.54 22.78
C TRP A 86 -4.59 -3.04 22.76
N PRO A 87 -5.21 -2.84 23.94
CA PRO A 87 -6.56 -2.31 24.08
C PRO A 87 -6.60 -0.77 23.90
N ILE A 88 -6.13 -0.29 22.74
CA ILE A 88 -6.06 1.13 22.41
C ILE A 88 -7.33 1.51 21.63
N SER A 89 -7.88 2.70 21.86
CA SER A 89 -9.06 3.20 21.15
C SER A 89 -8.77 3.42 19.65
N VAL A 90 -9.82 3.38 18.82
CA VAL A 90 -9.73 3.68 17.39
C VAL A 90 -9.08 5.04 17.15
N ARG A 91 -9.56 6.08 17.87
CA ARG A 91 -9.01 7.43 17.79
C ARG A 91 -7.51 7.47 18.07
N ASP A 92 -7.09 6.81 19.15
CA ASP A 92 -5.67 6.80 19.55
C ASP A 92 -4.82 6.02 18.54
N ILE A 93 -5.32 4.90 18.00
CA ILE A 93 -4.62 4.15 16.94
C ILE A 93 -4.39 5.05 15.71
N ILE A 94 -5.40 5.80 15.28
CA ILE A 94 -5.26 6.72 14.14
C ILE A 94 -4.24 7.80 14.48
N ALA A 95 -4.30 8.37 15.69
CA ALA A 95 -3.37 9.41 16.14
C ALA A 95 -1.91 8.95 16.17
N LEU A 96 -1.62 7.64 16.36
CA LEU A 96 -0.25 7.09 16.28
C LEU A 96 0.41 7.29 14.91
N GLY A 97 -0.36 7.54 13.86
CA GLY A 97 0.18 7.88 12.54
C GLY A 97 0.79 9.28 12.46
N LEU A 98 0.52 10.17 13.44
CA LEU A 98 1.02 11.54 13.49
C LEU A 98 2.28 11.65 14.35
N SER A 99 3.10 12.67 14.09
CA SER A 99 4.27 13.02 14.90
C SER A 99 3.94 13.98 16.05
N GLY A 100 2.69 14.42 16.15
CA GLY A 100 2.21 15.36 17.16
C GLY A 100 0.69 15.31 17.27
N ARG A 101 0.11 16.15 18.13
CA ARG A 101 -1.33 16.22 18.32
C ARG A 101 -1.96 17.07 17.23
N ASP A 102 -2.74 16.43 16.35
CA ASP A 102 -3.61 17.09 15.38
C ASP A 102 -4.98 16.40 15.39
N HIS A 103 -5.83 16.88 16.28
CA HIS A 103 -7.19 16.34 16.42
C HIS A 103 -8.01 16.51 15.12
N GLY A 104 -7.81 17.59 14.38
CA GLY A 104 -8.56 17.84 13.15
C GLY A 104 -8.27 16.80 12.07
N ARG A 105 -7.02 16.37 11.92
CA ARG A 105 -6.66 15.29 10.98
C ARG A 105 -7.24 13.95 11.42
N VAL A 106 -7.18 13.64 12.72
CA VAL A 106 -7.75 12.40 13.27
C VAL A 106 -9.25 12.34 13.02
N GLU A 107 -9.99 13.42 13.34
CA GLU A 107 -11.44 13.47 13.14
C GLU A 107 -11.82 13.34 11.65
N ARG A 108 -11.10 14.00 10.75
CA ARG A 108 -11.32 13.83 9.30
C ARG A 108 -11.16 12.37 8.88
N ARG A 109 -10.10 11.67 9.34
CA ARG A 109 -9.91 10.26 8.99
C ARG A 109 -10.95 9.34 9.60
N ILE A 110 -11.44 9.63 10.80
CA ILE A 110 -12.58 8.91 11.39
C ILE A 110 -13.81 9.03 10.49
N ALA A 111 -14.13 10.24 10.02
CA ALA A 111 -15.25 10.48 9.12
C ALA A 111 -15.04 9.84 7.73
N ASP A 112 -13.84 9.97 7.11
CA ASP A 112 -13.53 9.41 5.80
C ASP A 112 -13.75 7.88 5.75
N PHE A 113 -13.49 7.20 6.87
CA PHE A 113 -13.59 5.76 7.02
C PHE A 113 -14.83 5.29 7.78
N ASP A 114 -15.79 6.19 8.04
CA ASP A 114 -17.07 5.88 8.76
C ASP A 114 -16.81 5.10 10.06
N LEU A 115 -16.01 5.70 10.94
CA LEU A 115 -15.57 5.11 12.22
C LEU A 115 -16.13 5.85 13.44
N ASP A 116 -17.09 6.78 13.24
CA ASP A 116 -17.63 7.62 14.29
C ASP A 116 -18.26 6.82 15.45
N ASP A 117 -19.04 5.80 15.13
CA ASP A 117 -19.73 4.96 16.13
C ASP A 117 -18.79 4.07 16.96
N VAL A 118 -17.56 3.87 16.47
CA VAL A 118 -16.58 2.98 17.10
C VAL A 118 -15.34 3.72 17.60
N ARG A 119 -15.28 5.04 17.47
CA ARG A 119 -14.09 5.88 17.71
C ARG A 119 -13.42 5.69 19.06
N ASP A 120 -14.20 5.45 20.11
CA ASP A 120 -13.71 5.28 21.47
C ASP A 120 -13.62 3.80 21.89
N ARG A 121 -13.98 2.87 21.01
CA ARG A 121 -13.87 1.43 21.26
C ARG A 121 -12.43 0.94 21.11
N PRO A 122 -12.03 -0.07 21.91
CA PRO A 122 -10.73 -0.73 21.73
C PRO A 122 -10.69 -1.45 20.38
N ILE A 123 -9.57 -1.34 19.65
CA ILE A 123 -9.42 -1.95 18.31
C ILE A 123 -9.64 -3.47 18.33
N GLY A 124 -9.31 -4.14 19.44
CA GLY A 124 -9.52 -5.59 19.61
C GLY A 124 -10.98 -6.02 19.62
N SER A 125 -11.93 -5.10 19.88
CA SER A 125 -13.38 -5.38 19.87
C SER A 125 -14.04 -5.20 18.51
N LEU A 126 -13.29 -4.77 17.50
CA LEU A 126 -13.79 -4.49 16.16
C LEU A 126 -13.85 -5.74 15.29
N SER A 127 -14.77 -5.74 14.32
CA SER A 127 -14.76 -6.69 13.21
C SER A 127 -13.46 -6.55 12.38
N THR A 128 -13.15 -7.56 11.58
CA THR A 128 -11.95 -7.54 10.72
C THR A 128 -11.99 -6.39 9.71
N GLY A 129 -13.17 -6.10 9.13
CA GLY A 129 -13.36 -4.99 8.20
C GLY A 129 -13.18 -3.62 8.86
N GLU A 130 -13.80 -3.40 10.04
CA GLU A 130 -13.60 -2.17 10.83
C GLU A 130 -12.12 -1.98 11.19
N ARG A 131 -11.45 -3.05 11.64
CA ARG A 131 -10.02 -2.99 11.97
C ARG A 131 -9.17 -2.63 10.75
N SER A 132 -9.46 -3.18 9.57
CA SER A 132 -8.78 -2.83 8.33
C SER A 132 -8.95 -1.34 8.01
N ARG A 133 -10.17 -0.79 8.14
CA ARG A 133 -10.44 0.64 7.96
C ARG A 133 -9.67 1.53 8.95
N VAL A 134 -9.61 1.16 10.22
CA VAL A 134 -8.83 1.89 11.24
C VAL A 134 -7.35 1.95 10.88
N LEU A 135 -6.76 0.83 10.45
CA LEU A 135 -5.34 0.77 10.11
C LEU A 135 -5.03 1.52 8.80
N LEU A 136 -5.95 1.55 7.84
CA LEU A 136 -5.86 2.40 6.65
C LEU A 136 -5.94 3.88 7.04
N ALA A 137 -6.90 4.27 7.87
CA ALA A 137 -7.02 5.63 8.40
C ALA A 137 -5.73 6.10 9.09
N ARG A 138 -5.13 5.23 9.92
CA ARG A 138 -3.82 5.48 10.56
C ARG A 138 -2.71 5.68 9.54
N ALA A 139 -2.63 4.86 8.49
CA ALA A 139 -1.60 4.99 7.47
C ALA A 139 -1.72 6.30 6.68
N MET A 140 -2.95 6.80 6.51
CA MET A 140 -3.24 7.99 5.71
C MET A 140 -3.29 9.30 6.52
N VAL A 141 -3.33 9.26 7.87
CA VAL A 141 -3.58 10.45 8.70
C VAL A 141 -2.49 11.52 8.59
N ALA A 142 -1.23 11.10 8.39
CA ALA A 142 -0.10 12.02 8.19
C ALA A 142 -0.03 12.61 6.77
N GLU A 143 -0.88 12.16 5.84
CA GLU A 143 -0.85 12.52 4.41
C GLU A 143 0.57 12.31 3.83
N PRO A 144 1.12 11.08 3.94
CA PRO A 144 2.51 10.82 3.58
C PRO A 144 2.73 10.94 2.09
N ARG A 145 3.97 11.24 1.69
CA ARG A 145 4.37 11.33 0.29
C ARG A 145 4.30 9.97 -0.41
N LEU A 146 4.65 8.89 0.29
CA LEU A 146 4.60 7.53 -0.20
C LEU A 146 3.73 6.65 0.71
N LEU A 147 2.75 5.97 0.13
CA LEU A 147 1.93 4.94 0.76
C LEU A 147 2.34 3.57 0.24
N LEU A 148 2.82 2.71 1.12
CA LEU A 148 3.14 1.30 0.84
C LEU A 148 2.12 0.43 1.57
N LEU A 149 1.26 -0.27 0.81
CA LEU A 149 0.10 -0.96 1.38
C LEU A 149 0.11 -2.44 0.97
N ASP A 150 0.24 -3.32 1.96
CA ASP A 150 0.24 -4.76 1.75
C ASP A 150 -1.18 -5.31 1.94
N GLU A 151 -1.82 -5.70 0.85
CA GLU A 151 -3.20 -6.22 0.77
C GLU A 151 -4.24 -5.32 1.47
N PRO A 152 -4.29 -4.00 1.18
CA PRO A 152 -5.17 -3.07 1.90
C PRO A 152 -6.66 -3.33 1.68
N LEU A 153 -7.03 -4.02 0.58
CA LEU A 153 -8.41 -4.33 0.23
C LEU A 153 -8.91 -5.65 0.82
N ALA A 154 -8.00 -6.43 1.45
CA ALA A 154 -8.38 -7.69 2.08
C ALA A 154 -9.36 -7.47 3.25
N ASN A 155 -10.35 -8.36 3.37
CA ASN A 155 -11.37 -8.34 4.42
C ASN A 155 -12.32 -7.12 4.40
N LEU A 156 -12.37 -6.38 3.30
CA LEU A 156 -13.34 -5.34 3.04
C LEU A 156 -14.50 -5.91 2.21
N ASP A 157 -15.71 -5.45 2.48
CA ASP A 157 -16.83 -5.71 1.60
C ASP A 157 -16.71 -4.90 0.28
N PRO A 158 -17.56 -5.16 -0.73
CA PRO A 158 -17.47 -4.47 -2.02
C PRO A 158 -17.56 -2.95 -1.92
N TYR A 159 -18.42 -2.42 -1.02
CA TYR A 159 -18.55 -0.98 -0.82
C TYR A 159 -17.23 -0.38 -0.30
N TRP A 160 -16.68 -0.97 0.77
CA TRP A 160 -15.43 -0.49 1.36
C TRP A 160 -14.21 -0.73 0.47
N THR A 161 -14.21 -1.75 -0.37
CA THR A 161 -13.18 -1.96 -1.38
C THR A 161 -13.14 -0.79 -2.36
N LEU A 162 -14.29 -0.43 -2.96
CA LEU A 162 -14.39 0.69 -3.88
C LEU A 162 -14.08 2.02 -3.19
N ARG A 163 -14.63 2.25 -2.01
CA ARG A 163 -14.39 3.46 -1.23
C ARG A 163 -12.92 3.64 -0.87
N THR A 164 -12.23 2.56 -0.51
CA THR A 164 -10.78 2.60 -0.23
C THR A 164 -9.99 2.98 -1.48
N ILE A 165 -10.32 2.42 -2.64
CA ILE A 165 -9.69 2.79 -3.92
C ILE A 165 -9.88 4.28 -4.21
N GLU A 166 -11.10 4.83 -4.00
CA GLU A 166 -11.36 6.27 -4.16
C GLU A 166 -10.52 7.13 -3.21
N LEU A 167 -10.41 6.75 -1.94
CA LEU A 167 -9.60 7.49 -0.96
C LEU A 167 -8.11 7.47 -1.31
N LEU A 168 -7.60 6.35 -1.80
CA LEU A 168 -6.22 6.22 -2.26
C LEU A 168 -5.99 7.03 -3.55
N ARG A 169 -6.96 7.04 -4.46
CA ARG A 169 -6.92 7.88 -5.67
C ARG A 169 -6.92 9.36 -5.31
N ALA A 170 -7.70 9.78 -4.32
CA ALA A 170 -7.68 11.15 -3.82
C ALA A 170 -6.32 11.52 -3.20
N ALA A 171 -5.68 10.60 -2.45
CA ALA A 171 -4.33 10.81 -1.92
C ALA A 171 -3.29 10.93 -3.04
N ALA A 172 -3.38 10.10 -4.08
CA ALA A 172 -2.52 10.20 -5.26
C ALA A 172 -2.72 11.55 -5.97
N ALA A 173 -3.97 11.95 -6.23
CA ALA A 173 -4.28 13.24 -6.83
C ALA A 173 -3.77 14.44 -6.00
N ALA A 174 -3.67 14.29 -4.67
CA ALA A 174 -3.06 15.28 -3.77
C ALA A 174 -1.52 15.27 -3.79
N GLY A 175 -0.89 14.37 -4.56
CA GLY A 175 0.55 14.33 -4.80
C GLY A 175 1.31 13.23 -4.05
N SER A 176 0.63 12.27 -3.43
CA SER A 176 1.28 11.06 -2.93
C SER A 176 1.57 10.08 -4.08
N ALA A 177 2.57 9.20 -3.92
CA ALA A 177 2.67 7.95 -4.66
C ALA A 177 2.06 6.83 -3.83
N VAL A 178 1.36 5.89 -4.47
CA VAL A 178 0.69 4.78 -3.79
C VAL A 178 1.11 3.46 -4.42
N ILE A 179 1.73 2.57 -3.65
CA ILE A 179 2.10 1.21 -4.07
C ILE A 179 1.33 0.20 -3.25
N ILE A 180 0.59 -0.67 -3.91
CA ILE A 180 -0.28 -1.66 -3.28
C ILE A 180 0.11 -3.07 -3.70
N ALA A 181 0.33 -3.98 -2.76
CA ALA A 181 0.29 -5.39 -3.10
C ALA A 181 -1.17 -5.83 -3.27
N LEU A 182 -1.50 -6.31 -4.47
CA LEU A 182 -2.86 -6.70 -4.84
C LEU A 182 -2.95 -8.20 -5.05
N HIS A 183 -4.03 -8.79 -4.54
CA HIS A 183 -4.36 -10.21 -4.73
C HIS A 183 -5.47 -10.44 -5.75
N ASP A 184 -6.48 -9.56 -5.72
CA ASP A 184 -7.65 -9.69 -6.57
C ASP A 184 -7.43 -8.98 -7.92
N LEU A 185 -7.47 -9.73 -9.00
CA LEU A 185 -7.31 -9.21 -10.35
C LEU A 185 -8.52 -8.39 -10.83
N ALA A 186 -9.66 -8.46 -10.15
CA ALA A 186 -10.85 -7.70 -10.50
C ALA A 186 -10.64 -6.17 -10.42
N HIS A 187 -9.67 -5.74 -9.64
CA HIS A 187 -9.42 -4.32 -9.38
C HIS A 187 -8.17 -3.76 -10.08
N VAL A 188 -7.49 -4.53 -10.93
CA VAL A 188 -6.24 -4.08 -11.59
C VAL A 188 -6.43 -2.85 -12.48
N ASP A 189 -7.59 -2.72 -13.11
CA ASP A 189 -7.91 -1.59 -13.99
C ASP A 189 -8.14 -0.26 -13.22
N ALA A 190 -8.20 -0.30 -11.88
CA ALA A 190 -8.26 0.90 -11.05
C ALA A 190 -6.88 1.57 -10.82
N PHE A 191 -5.80 0.96 -11.29
CA PHE A 191 -4.42 1.44 -11.11
C PHE A 191 -3.87 2.02 -12.41
N ASP A 192 -2.94 2.98 -12.27
CA ASP A 192 -2.28 3.59 -13.42
C ASP A 192 -1.24 2.65 -14.03
N ARG A 193 -0.60 1.84 -13.16
CA ARG A 193 0.52 0.99 -13.52
C ARG A 193 0.50 -0.31 -12.71
N LEU A 194 0.93 -1.38 -13.34
CA LEU A 194 1.10 -2.69 -12.72
C LEU A 194 2.58 -3.08 -12.76
N MET A 195 3.08 -3.62 -11.66
CA MET A 195 4.35 -4.34 -11.60
C MET A 195 4.08 -5.81 -11.39
N LEU A 196 4.41 -6.64 -12.36
CA LEU A 196 4.26 -8.08 -12.25
C LEU A 196 5.50 -8.69 -11.59
N MET A 197 5.28 -9.45 -10.52
CA MET A 197 6.35 -10.06 -9.75
C MET A 197 6.36 -11.58 -9.84
N ARG A 198 7.56 -12.16 -9.98
CA ARG A 198 7.80 -13.60 -9.90
C ARG A 198 9.19 -13.88 -9.33
N GLY A 199 9.27 -14.75 -8.33
CA GLY A 199 10.56 -15.21 -7.76
C GLY A 199 11.46 -14.09 -7.26
N GLY A 200 10.89 -13.09 -6.55
CA GLY A 200 11.64 -11.95 -6.00
C GLY A 200 12.08 -10.91 -7.03
N LYS A 201 11.53 -10.92 -8.25
CA LYS A 201 11.86 -9.97 -9.32
C LYS A 201 10.62 -9.33 -9.89
N VAL A 202 10.73 -8.08 -10.31
CA VAL A 202 9.78 -7.44 -11.23
C VAL A 202 10.10 -7.96 -12.63
N ILE A 203 9.13 -8.63 -13.26
CA ILE A 203 9.29 -9.26 -14.58
C ILE A 203 8.62 -8.48 -15.70
N ALA A 204 7.70 -7.59 -15.35
CA ALA A 204 7.06 -6.66 -16.28
C ALA A 204 6.53 -5.45 -15.51
N ASP A 205 6.48 -4.31 -16.19
CA ASP A 205 6.05 -3.02 -15.67
C ASP A 205 5.35 -2.24 -16.80
N GLY A 206 4.13 -1.75 -16.55
CA GLY A 206 3.34 -1.05 -17.57
C GLY A 206 1.89 -0.83 -17.14
N THR A 207 1.09 -0.25 -18.02
CA THR A 207 -0.33 -0.04 -17.76
C THR A 207 -1.11 -1.37 -17.72
N PRO A 208 -2.27 -1.42 -17.04
CA PRO A 208 -3.12 -2.63 -17.02
C PRO A 208 -3.43 -3.17 -18.41
N GLY A 209 -3.72 -2.29 -19.37
CA GLY A 209 -4.01 -2.68 -20.74
C GLY A 209 -2.82 -3.32 -21.46
N GLN A 210 -1.61 -2.80 -21.27
CA GLN A 210 -0.38 -3.34 -21.85
C GLN A 210 0.01 -4.70 -21.28
N LEU A 211 -0.30 -4.95 -20.01
CA LEU A 211 0.14 -6.16 -19.30
C LEU A 211 -0.94 -7.23 -19.17
N ARG A 212 -2.12 -7.04 -19.76
CA ARG A 212 -3.28 -7.94 -19.59
C ARG A 212 -2.95 -9.40 -19.95
N ASP A 213 -2.29 -9.63 -21.07
CA ASP A 213 -1.92 -10.99 -21.52
C ASP A 213 -0.85 -11.62 -20.62
N GLN A 214 0.15 -10.82 -20.21
CA GLN A 214 1.21 -11.26 -19.32
C GLN A 214 0.66 -11.56 -17.92
N LEU A 215 -0.27 -10.75 -17.43
CA LEU A 215 -0.98 -10.95 -16.18
C LEU A 215 -1.78 -12.27 -16.24
N GLY A 216 -2.51 -12.51 -17.32
CA GLY A 216 -3.23 -13.75 -17.55
C GLY A 216 -2.29 -14.97 -17.57
N ALA A 217 -1.16 -14.87 -18.28
CA ALA A 217 -0.17 -15.95 -18.34
C ALA A 217 0.48 -16.22 -16.97
N LEU A 218 0.68 -15.17 -16.14
CA LEU A 218 1.28 -15.28 -14.80
C LEU A 218 0.42 -16.12 -13.85
N PHE A 219 -0.91 -16.04 -13.98
CA PHE A 219 -1.88 -16.74 -13.13
C PHE A 219 -2.56 -17.95 -13.79
N GLY A 220 -2.26 -18.24 -15.06
CA GLY A 220 -2.93 -19.31 -15.81
C GLY A 220 -4.40 -18.99 -16.13
N VAL A 221 -4.74 -17.71 -16.27
CA VAL A 221 -6.08 -17.22 -16.60
C VAL A 221 -6.06 -16.39 -17.89
N GLU A 222 -7.22 -16.14 -18.45
CA GLU A 222 -7.40 -15.23 -19.58
C GLU A 222 -8.54 -14.25 -19.32
N ALA A 223 -8.45 -13.06 -19.90
CA ALA A 223 -9.50 -12.06 -19.80
C ALA A 223 -10.69 -12.44 -20.68
N GLY A 224 -11.92 -12.29 -20.19
CA GLY A 224 -13.17 -12.49 -20.91
C GLY A 224 -14.17 -11.39 -20.61
N ASP A 225 -15.33 -11.39 -21.27
CA ASP A 225 -16.37 -10.34 -21.18
C ASP A 225 -16.96 -10.15 -19.79
N GLY A 226 -16.76 -11.09 -18.88
CA GLY A 226 -17.23 -11.04 -17.48
C GLY A 226 -16.10 -11.05 -16.44
N GLY A 227 -14.85 -10.81 -16.83
CA GLY A 227 -13.70 -10.87 -15.94
C GLY A 227 -12.68 -11.96 -16.33
N TRP A 228 -11.97 -12.50 -15.34
CA TRP A 228 -10.94 -13.51 -15.55
C TRP A 228 -11.52 -14.93 -15.55
N ARG A 229 -11.08 -15.79 -16.45
CA ARG A 229 -11.45 -17.21 -16.52
C ARG A 229 -10.21 -18.09 -16.66
N LEU A 230 -10.33 -19.37 -16.28
CA LEU A 230 -9.20 -20.31 -16.42
C LEU A 230 -8.83 -20.46 -17.90
N ARG A 231 -7.54 -20.40 -18.17
CA ARG A 231 -6.98 -20.70 -19.50
C ARG A 231 -7.11 -22.20 -19.73
N ARG A 232 -7.77 -22.59 -20.82
CA ARG A 232 -7.96 -24.01 -21.20
C ARG A 232 -6.78 -24.52 -21.99
#